data_62e0754b40748d762f3068e6297ef91d
#
_entry.id   62e0754b40748d762f3068e6297ef91d
#
_cell.length_a   1.000
_cell.length_b   1.000
_cell.length_c   1.000
_cell.angle_alpha   90.00
_cell.angle_beta   90.00
_cell.angle_gamma   90.00
#
_symmetry.space_group_name_H-M   'P 1'
#
loop_
_entity.id
_entity.type
_entity.pdbx_description
1 polymer ?
#
loop_
_entity_poly.entity_id
_entity_poly.type
_entity_poly.pdbx_seq_one_letter_code
_entity_poly.pdbx_strand_id
1 'polypeptide(L)' 'ILAGPDVARSKPAPDCFLEAMRREGVTPRETLIFEDSAVGLEAARASGAAYIRVTLPE' A
#
# COMPACT_ATOMS: atom_id res chain seq x y z
N ILE A 1 -3.73 5.49 1.29
CA ILE A 1 -2.27 5.67 1.30
C ILE A 1 -1.80 5.87 -0.14
N LEU A 2 -1.15 6.99 -0.41
CA LEU A 2 -0.59 7.29 -1.74
C LEU A 2 0.90 7.02 -1.82
N ALA A 3 1.61 7.06 -0.69
CA ALA A 3 3.05 6.79 -0.62
C ALA A 3 3.36 6.21 0.74
N GLY A 4 4.27 5.24 0.78
CA GLY A 4 4.69 4.61 2.02
C GLY A 4 5.99 5.20 2.53
N PRO A 5 6.31 4.98 3.80
CA PRO A 5 7.61 5.37 4.36
C PRO A 5 8.71 4.42 3.89
N ASP A 6 9.96 4.80 4.16
CA ASP A 6 11.08 3.91 3.93
C ASP A 6 11.00 2.70 4.85
N VAL A 7 11.23 1.53 4.30
CA VAL A 7 11.14 0.26 5.02
C VAL A 7 12.25 -0.68 4.57
N ALA A 8 12.40 -1.78 5.31
CA ALA A 8 13.46 -2.76 5.04
C ALA A 8 13.29 -3.46 3.69
N ARG A 9 12.04 -3.70 3.26
CA ARG A 9 11.77 -4.36 1.97
C ARG A 9 10.86 -3.49 1.13
N SER A 10 11.25 -3.28 -0.12
CA SER A 10 10.45 -2.51 -1.07
C SER A 10 9.39 -3.37 -1.73
N LYS A 11 8.49 -2.71 -2.47
CA LYS A 11 7.48 -3.41 -3.28
C LYS A 11 8.15 -4.44 -4.21
N PRO A 12 7.53 -5.60 -4.41
CA PRO A 12 6.13 -5.93 -4.09
C PRO A 12 5.89 -6.41 -2.65
N ALA A 13 6.88 -6.32 -1.74
CA ALA A 13 6.66 -6.64 -0.35
C ALA A 13 5.69 -5.62 0.27
N PRO A 14 4.84 -6.03 1.23
CA PRO A 14 3.84 -5.13 1.79
C PRO A 14 4.37 -4.18 2.87
N ASP A 15 5.67 -4.19 3.13
CA ASP A 15 6.27 -3.51 4.27
C ASP A 15 5.94 -2.01 4.32
N CYS A 16 5.96 -1.32 3.18
CA CYS A 16 5.68 0.12 3.15
C CYS A 16 4.25 0.41 3.59
N PHE A 17 3.28 -0.40 3.17
CA PHE A 17 1.89 -0.18 3.54
C PHE A 17 1.63 -0.58 4.98
N LEU A 18 2.23 -1.67 5.45
CA LEU A 18 2.09 -2.10 6.83
C LEU A 18 2.69 -1.08 7.79
N GLU A 19 3.86 -0.52 7.46
CA GLU A 19 4.47 0.51 8.28
C GLU A 19 3.65 1.80 8.29
N ALA A 20 3.08 2.18 7.14
CA ALA A 20 2.21 3.35 7.08
C ALA A 20 0.99 3.16 7.98
N MET A 21 0.36 1.97 7.95
CA MET A 21 -0.78 1.67 8.82
C MET A 21 -0.39 1.73 10.28
N ARG A 22 0.78 1.18 10.63
CA ARG A 22 1.28 1.19 12.00
C ARG A 22 1.44 2.63 12.50
N ARG A 23 2.01 3.50 11.67
CA ARG A 23 2.22 4.91 12.04
C ARG A 23 0.91 5.66 12.21
N GLU A 24 -0.09 5.32 11.40
CA GLU A 24 -1.42 5.95 11.50
C GLU A 24 -2.29 5.29 12.57
N GLY A 25 -1.86 4.18 13.15
CA GLY A 25 -2.63 3.49 14.16
C GLY A 25 -3.88 2.80 13.63
N VAL A 26 -3.84 2.34 12.38
CA VAL A 26 -4.97 1.67 11.73
C VAL A 26 -4.60 0.26 11.33
N THR A 27 -5.63 -0.57 11.14
CA THR A 27 -5.47 -1.96 10.69
C THR A 27 -5.68 -2.04 9.18
N PRO A 28 -5.26 -3.15 8.52
CA PRO A 28 -5.58 -3.34 7.11
C PRO A 28 -7.07 -3.26 6.81
N ARG A 29 -7.92 -3.71 7.72
CA ARG A 29 -9.38 -3.68 7.52
C ARG A 29 -9.93 -2.25 7.50
N GLU A 30 -9.19 -1.30 8.06
CA GLU A 30 -9.57 0.11 8.12
C GLU A 30 -8.91 0.95 7.02
N THR A 31 -8.19 0.30 6.11
CA THR A 31 -7.32 0.99 5.14
C THR A 31 -7.78 0.71 3.72
N LEU A 32 -7.75 1.75 2.90
CA LEU A 32 -7.94 1.65 1.46
C LEU A 32 -6.70 2.24 0.78
N ILE A 33 -6.13 1.48 -0.14
CA ILE A 33 -4.91 1.86 -0.86
C ILE A 33 -5.25 2.17 -2.32
N PHE A 34 -4.79 3.32 -2.80
CA PHE A 34 -4.85 3.68 -4.22
C PHE A 34 -3.45 3.48 -4.81
N GLU A 35 -3.36 2.73 -5.90
CA GLU A 35 -2.06 2.39 -6.48
C GLU A 35 -2.14 2.34 -8.00
N ASP A 36 -1.10 2.81 -8.68
CA ASP A 36 -1.06 2.90 -10.14
C ASP A 36 -0.15 1.86 -10.80
N SER A 37 0.70 1.18 -10.05
CA SER A 37 1.65 0.22 -10.61
C SER A 37 1.30 -1.22 -10.24
N ALA A 38 1.74 -2.16 -11.08
CA ALA A 38 1.52 -3.58 -10.83
C ALA A 38 2.21 -4.04 -9.55
N VAL A 39 3.45 -3.60 -9.31
CA VAL A 39 4.19 -3.97 -8.10
C VAL A 39 3.55 -3.36 -6.85
N GLY A 40 3.02 -2.14 -6.97
CA GLY A 40 2.32 -1.50 -5.87
C GLY A 40 1.00 -2.21 -5.54
N LEU A 41 0.26 -2.66 -6.57
CA LEU A 41 -0.96 -3.44 -6.36
C LEU A 41 -0.67 -4.77 -5.67
N GLU A 42 0.42 -5.43 -6.04
CA GLU A 42 0.82 -6.66 -5.38
C GLU A 42 1.15 -6.44 -3.91
N ALA A 43 1.88 -5.36 -3.61
CA ALA A 43 2.20 -4.99 -2.24
C ALA A 43 0.93 -4.66 -1.45
N ALA A 44 -0.01 -3.93 -2.05
CA ALA A 44 -1.28 -3.59 -1.41
C ALA A 44 -2.09 -4.85 -1.10
N ARG A 45 -2.18 -5.77 -2.06
CA ARG A 45 -2.87 -7.04 -1.85
C ARG A 45 -2.23 -7.84 -0.71
N ALA A 46 -0.90 -7.91 -0.70
CA ALA A 46 -0.18 -8.65 0.33
C ALA A 46 -0.33 -8.03 1.72
N SER A 47 -0.62 -6.74 1.81
CA SER A 47 -0.82 -6.06 3.09
C SER A 47 -2.13 -6.43 3.77
N GLY A 48 -3.08 -6.99 3.04
CA GLY A 48 -4.41 -7.31 3.57
C GLY A 48 -5.41 -6.18 3.51
N ALA A 49 -5.01 -4.98 3.08
CA ALA A 49 -5.92 -3.85 2.94
C ALA A 49 -6.74 -3.97 1.65
N ALA A 50 -7.88 -3.30 1.60
CA ALA A 50 -8.60 -3.08 0.35
C ALA A 50 -7.76 -2.17 -0.54
N TYR A 51 -7.84 -2.34 -1.85
CA TYR A 51 -7.05 -1.53 -2.77
C TYR A 51 -7.80 -1.30 -4.07
N ILE A 52 -7.47 -0.17 -4.71
CA ILE A 52 -8.04 0.25 -5.97
C ILE A 52 -6.91 0.63 -6.91
N ARG A 53 -6.95 0.10 -8.12
CA ARG A 53 -6.03 0.54 -9.16
C ARG A 53 -6.51 1.87 -9.72
N VAL A 54 -5.62 2.84 -9.80
CA VAL A 54 -5.90 4.12 -10.43
C VAL A 54 -5.10 4.22 -11.73
N THR A 55 -5.71 4.84 -12.73
CA THR A 55 -5.05 5.13 -13.98
C THR A 55 -4.93 6.64 -14.10
N LEU A 56 -3.70 7.12 -14.17
CA LEU A 56 -3.44 8.55 -14.28
C LEU A 56 -3.46 8.96 -15.76
N PRO A 57 -4.01 10.13 -16.08
CA PRO A 57 -3.94 10.64 -17.44
C PRO A 57 -2.50 10.94 -17.83
N GLU A 58 -2.19 10.69 -19.09
CA GLU A 58 -0.86 10.98 -19.63
C GLU A 58 -0.74 12.44 -20.03
#